data_e1bf65468b46d336768ee35e72392ced
#
_entry.id   e1bf65468b46d336768ee35e72392ced
#
_cell.length_a   1.000
_cell.length_b   1.000
_cell.length_c   1.000
_cell.angle_alpha   90.00
_cell.angle_beta   90.00
_cell.angle_gamma   90.00
#
_symmetry.space_group_name_H-M   'P 1'
#
loop_
_entity.id
_entity.type
_entity.pdbx_description
1 polymer ?
#
loop_
_entity_poly.entity_id
_entity_poly.type
_entity_poly.pdbx_seq_one_letter_code
_entity_poly.pdbx_strand_id
1 'polypeptide(L)'
;GNPITLSGKVILPAKGPIKRYILVSHYTIASNAEAPSNIFSLEGLLVKLGYALIIPDYLGYGVTADHIHPYLVMDLTARNVLDMYLAVVPFLEAAGYAPEYDDIYLMGYSQGGATTMAVQHLIEHHGDYNIKIRRVFAGGGPYDVKATYDRFVETNYTSLPCAVPIMMQGMIVGNKLDVDMSKMMSPSLYANLDEWVNSKRYTTSQIDALIGSNTTSDLLSSIGMDRTSREVSELYKAMTQNSILTYSWKPQAPVFIMHSIDDDVVPYENATRAKSKWQGANIQYNLGHFGGHVKAFIRFIYTVQTLLINEEKEEEGNYDF
;
A
#
# COMPACT_ATOMS: atom_id res chain seq x y z
N GLY A 1 -3.28 2.23 -24.11
CA GLY A 1 -2.93 3.55 -23.56
C GLY A 1 -1.53 3.94 -24.02
N ASN A 2 -1.17 5.20 -23.90
CA ASN A 2 0.19 5.63 -24.19
C ASN A 2 1.12 5.12 -23.06
N PRO A 3 2.38 4.74 -23.37
CA PRO A 3 3.35 4.38 -22.35
C PRO A 3 3.62 5.61 -21.45
N ILE A 4 3.84 5.37 -20.16
CA ILE A 4 4.19 6.38 -19.18
C ILE A 4 5.48 5.98 -18.47
N THR A 5 6.36 6.94 -18.23
CA THR A 5 7.59 6.70 -17.46
C THR A 5 7.27 6.86 -15.98
N LEU A 6 7.66 5.87 -15.18
CA LEU A 6 7.55 5.90 -13.72
C LEU A 6 8.95 6.03 -13.09
N SER A 7 9.00 6.45 -11.85
CA SER A 7 10.22 6.55 -11.05
C SER A 7 10.14 5.72 -9.77
N GLY A 8 11.25 5.61 -9.09
CA GLY A 8 11.37 4.94 -7.82
C GLY A 8 12.81 4.96 -7.32
N LYS A 9 13.07 4.21 -6.27
CA LYS A 9 14.38 4.12 -5.63
C LYS A 9 14.85 2.67 -5.53
N VAL A 10 16.14 2.48 -5.73
CA VAL A 10 16.85 1.26 -5.34
C VAL A 10 17.83 1.61 -4.23
N ILE A 11 17.83 0.80 -3.17
CA ILE A 11 18.78 0.94 -2.06
C ILE A 11 19.59 -0.36 -2.00
N LEU A 12 20.91 -0.23 -2.14
CA LEU A 12 21.82 -1.36 -2.13
C LEU A 12 22.63 -1.41 -0.82
N PRO A 13 23.02 -2.59 -0.33
CA PRO A 13 23.97 -2.73 0.75
C PRO A 13 25.29 -2.02 0.40
N ALA A 14 25.84 -1.28 1.36
CA ALA A 14 27.11 -0.57 1.14
C ALA A 14 28.32 -1.52 1.03
N LYS A 15 28.20 -2.75 1.51
CA LYS A 15 29.25 -3.77 1.55
C LYS A 15 28.63 -5.17 1.52
N GLY A 16 29.38 -6.13 1.01
CA GLY A 16 28.99 -7.54 0.94
C GLY A 16 28.06 -7.87 -0.23
N PRO A 17 27.75 -9.14 -0.40
CA PRO A 17 26.81 -9.59 -1.42
C PRO A 17 25.38 -9.13 -1.09
N ILE A 18 24.53 -9.10 -2.11
CA ILE A 18 23.10 -8.94 -1.95
C ILE A 18 22.52 -10.32 -1.67
N LYS A 19 21.83 -10.49 -0.55
CA LYS A 19 21.19 -11.77 -0.24
C LYS A 19 19.97 -12.00 -1.13
N ARG A 20 19.00 -11.09 -1.08
CA ARG A 20 17.77 -11.09 -1.88
C ARG A 20 17.31 -9.68 -2.18
N TYR A 21 16.41 -9.55 -3.14
CA TYR A 21 15.64 -8.32 -3.31
C TYR A 21 14.43 -8.31 -2.38
N ILE A 22 14.12 -7.13 -1.83
CA ILE A 22 12.84 -6.83 -1.19
C ILE A 22 12.11 -5.81 -2.07
N LEU A 23 10.97 -6.20 -2.62
CA LEU A 23 10.10 -5.30 -3.37
C LEU A 23 9.13 -4.64 -2.40
N VAL A 24 9.27 -3.34 -2.21
CA VAL A 24 8.54 -2.58 -1.20
C VAL A 24 7.42 -1.77 -1.82
N SER A 25 6.22 -1.99 -1.33
CA SER A 25 5.04 -1.17 -1.61
C SER A 25 4.90 -0.13 -0.50
N HIS A 26 5.04 1.17 -0.83
CA HIS A 26 5.01 2.22 0.18
C HIS A 26 3.60 2.50 0.71
N TYR A 27 3.52 3.07 1.91
CA TYR A 27 2.29 3.53 2.55
C TYR A 27 1.75 4.81 1.90
N THR A 28 0.61 5.31 2.38
CA THR A 28 -0.03 6.54 1.88
C THR A 28 0.88 7.74 2.07
N ILE A 29 1.15 8.44 0.98
CA ILE A 29 1.80 9.74 0.92
C ILE A 29 0.89 10.72 0.18
N ALA A 30 1.09 12.01 0.35
CA ALA A 30 0.34 13.05 -0.35
C ALA A 30 1.25 14.06 -1.06
N SER A 31 2.43 14.29 -0.52
CA SER A 31 3.42 15.20 -1.08
C SER A 31 4.39 14.48 -2.01
N ASN A 32 4.80 15.13 -3.12
CA ASN A 32 5.88 14.60 -3.96
C ASN A 32 7.24 14.56 -3.23
N ALA A 33 7.42 15.39 -2.20
CA ALA A 33 8.59 15.34 -1.34
C ALA A 33 8.68 14.05 -0.51
N GLU A 34 7.55 13.36 -0.26
CA GLU A 34 7.49 12.08 0.45
C GLU A 34 7.70 10.87 -0.48
N ALA A 35 7.79 11.08 -1.80
CA ALA A 35 8.00 9.98 -2.74
C ALA A 35 9.29 9.22 -2.42
N PRO A 36 9.31 7.89 -2.53
CA PRO A 36 10.50 7.07 -2.24
C PRO A 36 11.77 7.57 -2.92
N SER A 37 11.71 8.07 -4.16
CA SER A 37 12.86 8.66 -4.86
C SER A 37 13.43 9.91 -4.18
N ASN A 38 12.66 10.59 -3.34
CA ASN A 38 13.03 11.87 -2.71
C ASN A 38 13.43 11.74 -1.23
N ILE A 39 12.97 10.70 -0.53
CA ILE A 39 13.27 10.50 0.90
C ILE A 39 13.90 9.14 1.18
N PHE A 40 14.54 9.02 2.34
CA PHE A 40 14.93 7.72 2.91
C PHE A 40 13.83 7.26 3.86
N SER A 41 13.17 6.16 3.52
CA SER A 41 12.11 5.58 4.34
C SER A 41 12.67 4.62 5.41
N LEU A 42 11.86 4.33 6.44
CA LEU A 42 12.27 3.46 7.55
C LEU A 42 12.59 2.03 7.07
N GLU A 43 11.89 1.54 6.05
CA GLU A 43 12.14 0.23 5.42
C GLU A 43 13.56 0.14 4.87
N GLY A 44 14.13 1.27 4.45
CA GLY A 44 15.51 1.34 3.99
C GLY A 44 16.56 0.84 4.99
N LEU A 45 16.20 0.74 6.28
CA LEU A 45 17.09 0.14 7.28
C LEU A 45 17.35 -1.34 7.06
N LEU A 46 16.48 -2.05 6.34
CA LEU A 46 16.64 -3.48 6.03
C LEU A 46 17.85 -3.75 5.14
N VAL A 47 18.36 -2.74 4.43
CA VAL A 47 19.59 -2.86 3.65
C VAL A 47 20.80 -3.25 4.50
N LYS A 48 20.78 -2.91 5.80
CA LYS A 48 21.86 -3.28 6.74
C LYS A 48 21.94 -4.79 7.01
N LEU A 49 20.88 -5.52 6.68
CA LEU A 49 20.81 -6.98 6.76
C LEU A 49 21.30 -7.66 5.45
N GLY A 50 21.78 -6.91 4.47
CA GLY A 50 22.26 -7.45 3.20
C GLY A 50 21.18 -7.56 2.10
N TYR A 51 19.98 -7.00 2.31
CA TYR A 51 18.93 -6.96 1.30
C TYR A 51 19.06 -5.74 0.40
N ALA A 52 18.76 -5.87 -0.88
CA ALA A 52 18.54 -4.73 -1.77
C ALA A 52 17.04 -4.42 -1.84
N LEU A 53 16.68 -3.15 -1.72
CA LEU A 53 15.28 -2.71 -1.74
C LEU A 53 14.96 -2.03 -3.05
N ILE A 54 13.82 -2.39 -3.64
CA ILE A 54 13.25 -1.78 -4.85
C ILE A 54 11.92 -1.15 -4.44
N ILE A 55 11.82 0.18 -4.53
CA ILE A 55 10.70 0.96 -3.99
C ILE A 55 10.18 1.92 -5.08
N PRO A 56 9.09 1.59 -5.79
CA PRO A 56 8.47 2.48 -6.77
C PRO A 56 7.80 3.69 -6.11
N ASP A 57 7.74 4.81 -6.84
CA ASP A 57 7.01 6.00 -6.39
C ASP A 57 5.49 5.90 -6.58
N TYR A 58 5.01 4.96 -7.39
CA TYR A 58 3.67 4.85 -7.97
C TYR A 58 3.32 5.98 -8.95
N LEU A 59 2.36 5.72 -9.83
CA LEU A 59 1.74 6.75 -10.67
C LEU A 59 1.12 7.85 -9.80
N GLY A 60 1.41 9.10 -10.12
CA GLY A 60 0.96 10.27 -9.37
C GLY A 60 2.01 10.82 -8.40
N TYR A 61 3.21 10.22 -8.37
CA TYR A 61 4.36 10.69 -7.59
C TYR A 61 5.66 10.58 -8.40
N GLY A 62 6.74 11.12 -7.87
CA GLY A 62 8.03 11.17 -8.56
C GLY A 62 7.92 11.97 -9.86
N VAL A 63 8.35 11.35 -10.96
CA VAL A 63 8.31 11.98 -12.31
C VAL A 63 6.89 12.12 -12.88
N THR A 64 5.87 11.55 -12.22
CA THR A 64 4.46 11.63 -12.62
C THR A 64 3.61 12.40 -11.62
N ALA A 65 4.20 13.31 -10.85
CA ALA A 65 3.51 14.07 -9.81
C ALA A 65 2.38 14.98 -10.33
N ASP A 66 2.37 15.27 -11.63
CA ASP A 66 1.31 15.98 -12.34
C ASP A 66 0.06 15.12 -12.62
N HIS A 67 0.12 13.82 -12.33
CA HIS A 67 -1.01 12.91 -12.46
C HIS A 67 -1.68 12.69 -11.10
N ILE A 68 -2.97 12.34 -11.15
CA ILE A 68 -3.70 11.89 -9.96
C ILE A 68 -3.29 10.45 -9.66
N HIS A 69 -2.89 10.19 -8.41
CA HIS A 69 -2.60 8.84 -7.97
C HIS A 69 -3.88 7.98 -7.93
N PRO A 70 -3.94 6.82 -8.64
CA PRO A 70 -5.08 5.90 -8.59
C PRO A 70 -5.08 5.13 -7.25
N TYR A 71 -5.29 5.85 -6.16
CA TYR A 71 -5.18 5.36 -4.79
C TYR A 71 -6.11 4.16 -4.55
N LEU A 72 -5.54 3.06 -4.05
CA LEU A 72 -6.21 1.78 -3.80
C LEU A 72 -6.83 1.12 -5.05
N VAL A 73 -6.48 1.56 -6.26
CA VAL A 73 -6.80 0.81 -7.49
C VAL A 73 -5.73 -0.28 -7.63
N MET A 74 -6.05 -1.47 -7.10
CA MET A 74 -5.09 -2.51 -6.78
C MET A 74 -4.27 -2.97 -7.98
N ASP A 75 -4.91 -3.30 -9.11
CA ASP A 75 -4.20 -3.81 -10.28
C ASP A 75 -3.25 -2.77 -10.90
N LEU A 76 -3.66 -1.49 -10.93
CA LEU A 76 -2.79 -0.42 -11.44
C LEU A 76 -1.59 -0.22 -10.55
N THR A 77 -1.79 -0.15 -9.23
CA THR A 77 -0.70 0.07 -8.28
C THR A 77 0.23 -1.14 -8.22
N ALA A 78 -0.31 -2.36 -8.23
CA ALA A 78 0.49 -3.59 -8.27
C ALA A 78 1.35 -3.69 -9.54
N ARG A 79 0.83 -3.26 -10.70
CA ARG A 79 1.61 -3.18 -11.95
C ARG A 79 2.76 -2.20 -11.83
N ASN A 80 2.56 -1.02 -11.25
CA ASN A 80 3.65 -0.06 -11.06
C ASN A 80 4.81 -0.67 -10.25
N VAL A 81 4.47 -1.46 -9.22
CA VAL A 81 5.46 -2.15 -8.38
C VAL A 81 6.21 -3.21 -9.19
N LEU A 82 5.47 -4.03 -9.92
CA LEU A 82 6.05 -5.12 -10.70
C LEU A 82 6.85 -4.62 -11.91
N ASP A 83 6.36 -3.60 -12.60
CA ASP A 83 7.05 -2.99 -13.75
C ASP A 83 8.41 -2.44 -13.34
N MET A 84 8.51 -1.81 -12.16
CA MET A 84 9.80 -1.36 -11.65
C MET A 84 10.75 -2.53 -11.38
N TYR A 85 10.27 -3.60 -10.76
CA TYR A 85 11.08 -4.81 -10.55
C TYR A 85 11.63 -5.36 -11.87
N LEU A 86 10.75 -5.55 -12.84
CA LEU A 86 11.10 -6.11 -14.15
C LEU A 86 12.09 -5.23 -14.94
N ALA A 87 12.00 -3.90 -14.77
CA ALA A 87 12.91 -2.97 -15.41
C ALA A 87 14.27 -2.90 -14.72
N VAL A 88 14.28 -2.94 -13.37
CA VAL A 88 15.48 -2.66 -12.57
C VAL A 88 16.36 -3.90 -12.40
N VAL A 89 15.78 -5.09 -12.22
CA VAL A 89 16.53 -6.30 -11.87
C VAL A 89 17.55 -6.68 -12.97
N PRO A 90 17.18 -6.74 -14.25
CA PRO A 90 18.15 -7.06 -15.30
C PRO A 90 19.33 -6.05 -15.37
N PHE A 91 19.05 -4.78 -15.07
CA PHE A 91 20.08 -3.74 -14.99
C PHE A 91 21.01 -3.95 -13.80
N LEU A 92 20.48 -4.27 -12.63
CA LEU A 92 21.27 -4.54 -11.43
C LEU A 92 22.16 -5.77 -11.60
N GLU A 93 21.62 -6.84 -12.16
CA GLU A 93 22.37 -8.07 -12.42
C GLU A 93 23.50 -7.85 -13.43
N ALA A 94 23.23 -7.13 -14.51
CA ALA A 94 24.26 -6.76 -15.51
C ALA A 94 25.34 -5.85 -14.92
N ALA A 95 25.01 -5.04 -13.89
CA ALA A 95 25.95 -4.18 -13.17
C ALA A 95 26.70 -4.93 -12.04
N GLY A 96 26.51 -6.24 -11.87
CA GLY A 96 27.18 -7.06 -10.86
C GLY A 96 26.50 -7.08 -9.49
N TYR A 97 25.25 -6.65 -9.41
CA TYR A 97 24.43 -6.64 -8.19
C TYR A 97 23.40 -7.77 -8.16
N ALA A 98 23.72 -8.93 -8.74
CA ALA A 98 22.87 -10.12 -8.64
C ALA A 98 22.77 -10.60 -7.19
N PRO A 99 21.61 -11.04 -6.73
CA PRO A 99 21.45 -11.58 -5.38
C PRO A 99 21.97 -13.02 -5.29
N GLU A 100 22.28 -13.47 -4.06
CA GLU A 100 22.71 -14.86 -3.79
C GLU A 100 21.57 -15.86 -4.01
N TYR A 101 20.32 -15.44 -3.76
CA TYR A 101 19.12 -16.27 -3.92
C TYR A 101 18.18 -15.67 -4.97
N ASP A 102 17.53 -16.52 -5.75
CA ASP A 102 16.66 -16.16 -6.88
C ASP A 102 15.20 -15.88 -6.49
N ASP A 103 14.87 -16.05 -5.20
CA ASP A 103 13.56 -15.70 -4.64
C ASP A 103 13.56 -14.32 -3.98
N ILE A 104 12.40 -13.69 -3.89
CA ILE A 104 12.25 -12.33 -3.40
C ILE A 104 11.29 -12.23 -2.22
N TYR A 105 11.45 -11.17 -1.43
CA TYR A 105 10.44 -10.75 -0.47
C TYR A 105 9.56 -9.65 -1.05
N LEU A 106 8.27 -9.70 -0.72
CA LEU A 106 7.34 -8.60 -0.94
C LEU A 106 6.99 -7.98 0.42
N MET A 107 6.94 -6.67 0.51
CA MET A 107 6.68 -5.99 1.78
C MET A 107 5.88 -4.71 1.59
N GLY A 108 4.94 -4.44 2.50
CA GLY A 108 4.24 -3.17 2.55
C GLY A 108 3.34 -3.00 3.78
N TYR A 109 3.06 -1.74 4.11
CA TYR A 109 2.20 -1.36 5.22
C TYR A 109 1.12 -0.39 4.77
N SER A 110 -0.07 -0.39 5.39
CA SER A 110 -1.19 0.49 5.06
C SER A 110 -1.62 0.30 3.59
N GLN A 111 -1.70 1.35 2.77
CA GLN A 111 -1.87 1.23 1.32
C GLN A 111 -0.91 0.19 0.74
N GLY A 112 0.36 0.25 1.15
CA GLY A 112 1.37 -0.71 0.71
C GLY A 112 1.08 -2.14 1.14
N GLY A 113 0.44 -2.36 2.29
CA GLY A 113 0.02 -3.69 2.73
C GLY A 113 -0.99 -4.33 1.78
N ALA A 114 -2.00 -3.57 1.36
CA ALA A 114 -2.96 -4.04 0.36
C ALA A 114 -2.33 -4.18 -1.03
N THR A 115 -1.50 -3.22 -1.45
CA THR A 115 -0.76 -3.26 -2.71
C THR A 115 0.15 -4.49 -2.79
N THR A 116 0.87 -4.81 -1.71
CA THR A 116 1.76 -5.99 -1.64
C THR A 116 0.99 -7.29 -1.86
N MET A 117 -0.21 -7.43 -1.29
CA MET A 117 -1.08 -8.59 -1.54
C MET A 117 -1.57 -8.61 -3.00
N ALA A 118 -1.82 -7.44 -3.60
CA ALA A 118 -2.19 -7.35 -5.02
C ALA A 118 -0.99 -7.70 -5.95
N VAL A 119 0.23 -7.34 -5.57
CA VAL A 119 1.46 -7.76 -6.29
C VAL A 119 1.62 -9.28 -6.23
N GLN A 120 1.44 -9.89 -5.05
CA GLN A 120 1.46 -11.35 -4.92
C GLN A 120 0.40 -12.01 -5.80
N HIS A 121 -0.84 -11.50 -5.78
CA HIS A 121 -1.90 -11.99 -6.65
C HIS A 121 -1.51 -11.90 -8.13
N LEU A 122 -0.95 -10.77 -8.56
CA LEU A 122 -0.55 -10.54 -9.94
C LEU A 122 0.53 -11.55 -10.39
N ILE A 123 1.54 -11.79 -9.56
CA ILE A 123 2.62 -12.75 -9.83
C ILE A 123 2.05 -14.18 -9.89
N GLU A 124 1.24 -14.57 -8.92
CA GLU A 124 0.72 -15.94 -8.80
C GLU A 124 -0.38 -16.27 -9.83
N HIS A 125 -1.15 -15.24 -10.27
CA HIS A 125 -2.25 -15.44 -11.21
C HIS A 125 -1.79 -15.49 -12.67
N HIS A 126 -0.79 -14.70 -13.02
CA HIS A 126 -0.32 -14.57 -14.40
C HIS A 126 0.88 -15.44 -14.74
N GLY A 127 1.35 -16.33 -13.91
CA GLY A 127 2.34 -17.38 -14.18
C GLY A 127 3.55 -17.09 -15.09
N ASP A 128 3.45 -16.03 -15.91
CA ASP A 128 4.41 -15.67 -16.96
C ASP A 128 5.63 -14.90 -16.43
N TYR A 129 5.55 -14.40 -15.19
CA TYR A 129 6.61 -13.55 -14.63
C TYR A 129 7.84 -14.33 -14.15
N ASN A 130 7.72 -15.64 -13.93
CA ASN A 130 8.78 -16.50 -13.41
C ASN A 130 9.50 -15.94 -12.17
N ILE A 131 8.72 -15.29 -11.28
CA ILE A 131 9.20 -14.70 -10.04
C ILE A 131 8.87 -15.64 -8.89
N LYS A 132 9.87 -16.05 -8.14
CA LYS A 132 9.70 -16.84 -6.93
C LYS A 132 9.55 -15.94 -5.73
N ILE A 133 8.47 -16.10 -4.97
CA ILE A 133 8.24 -15.33 -3.75
C ILE A 133 8.65 -16.19 -2.55
N ARG A 134 9.64 -15.71 -1.79
CA ARG A 134 10.06 -16.36 -0.55
C ARG A 134 9.01 -16.20 0.55
N ARG A 135 8.60 -14.95 0.79
CA ARG A 135 7.56 -14.57 1.74
C ARG A 135 7.02 -13.18 1.44
N VAL A 136 5.78 -12.96 1.85
CA VAL A 136 5.10 -11.68 1.79
C VAL A 136 4.89 -11.14 3.21
N PHE A 137 5.22 -9.88 3.43
CA PHE A 137 4.98 -9.15 4.69
C PHE A 137 3.97 -8.04 4.43
N ALA A 138 2.75 -8.19 4.92
CA ALA A 138 1.67 -7.23 4.74
C ALA A 138 1.14 -6.74 6.10
N GLY A 139 1.25 -5.44 6.35
CA GLY A 139 0.81 -4.84 7.61
C GLY A 139 -0.28 -3.79 7.42
N GLY A 140 -1.27 -3.73 8.33
CA GLY A 140 -2.26 -2.66 8.43
C GLY A 140 -2.99 -2.33 7.12
N GLY A 141 -3.17 -3.30 6.23
CA GLY A 141 -3.66 -3.07 4.87
C GLY A 141 -5.18 -2.98 4.77
N PRO A 142 -5.70 -2.02 3.96
CA PRO A 142 -7.12 -1.94 3.61
C PRO A 142 -7.47 -2.99 2.53
N TYR A 143 -7.45 -4.28 2.91
CA TYR A 143 -7.72 -5.41 2.01
C TYR A 143 -9.16 -5.42 1.48
N ASP A 144 -10.09 -4.84 2.25
CA ASP A 144 -11.46 -4.54 1.84
C ASP A 144 -11.63 -3.01 1.83
N VAL A 145 -11.44 -2.42 0.64
CA VAL A 145 -11.47 -0.96 0.46
C VAL A 145 -12.84 -0.39 0.84
N LYS A 146 -13.92 -1.09 0.44
CA LYS A 146 -15.28 -0.66 0.76
C LYS A 146 -15.51 -0.63 2.27
N ALA A 147 -15.10 -1.67 2.99
CA ALA A 147 -15.26 -1.72 4.44
C ALA A 147 -14.47 -0.61 5.16
N THR A 148 -13.33 -0.22 4.61
CA THR A 148 -12.54 0.90 5.14
C THR A 148 -13.28 2.22 4.98
N TYR A 149 -13.88 2.47 3.82
CA TYR A 149 -14.70 3.66 3.59
C TYR A 149 -15.99 3.64 4.42
N ASP A 150 -16.67 2.49 4.49
CA ASP A 150 -17.87 2.31 5.32
C ASP A 150 -17.62 2.73 6.78
N ARG A 151 -16.44 2.39 7.31
CA ARG A 151 -16.07 2.75 8.68
C ARG A 151 -16.06 4.26 8.89
N PHE A 152 -15.49 5.03 7.93
CA PHE A 152 -15.48 6.49 8.05
C PHE A 152 -16.89 7.08 8.10
N VAL A 153 -17.81 6.58 7.26
CA VAL A 153 -19.19 7.04 7.18
C VAL A 153 -19.99 6.59 8.42
N GLU A 154 -19.87 5.33 8.84
CA GLU A 154 -20.62 4.77 9.97
C GLU A 154 -20.26 5.38 11.31
N THR A 155 -18.99 5.64 11.54
CA THR A 155 -18.51 6.26 12.78
C THR A 155 -18.54 7.77 12.73
N ASN A 156 -18.81 8.34 11.56
CA ASN A 156 -18.69 9.77 11.29
C ASN A 156 -17.33 10.34 11.73
N TYR A 157 -16.26 9.54 11.60
CA TYR A 157 -14.93 9.89 12.09
C TYR A 157 -13.85 9.24 11.24
N THR A 158 -12.75 9.96 11.01
CA THR A 158 -11.50 9.44 10.48
C THR A 158 -10.31 10.10 11.17
N SER A 159 -9.30 9.33 11.56
CA SER A 159 -8.04 9.85 12.09
C SER A 159 -7.09 10.34 10.98
N LEU A 160 -7.43 10.09 9.71
CA LEU A 160 -6.69 10.52 8.53
C LEU A 160 -7.64 11.19 7.53
N PRO A 161 -8.08 12.44 7.80
CA PRO A 161 -9.05 13.16 6.96
C PRO A 161 -8.68 13.24 5.48
N CYS A 162 -7.40 13.43 5.14
CA CYS A 162 -6.93 13.51 3.76
C CYS A 162 -7.12 12.21 2.97
N ALA A 163 -7.26 11.05 3.66
CA ALA A 163 -7.51 9.79 2.98
C ALA A 163 -8.86 9.77 2.26
N VAL A 164 -9.87 10.51 2.75
CA VAL A 164 -11.20 10.57 2.14
C VAL A 164 -11.15 11.12 0.71
N PRO A 165 -10.68 12.36 0.47
CA PRO A 165 -10.59 12.90 -0.88
C PRO A 165 -9.59 12.14 -1.77
N ILE A 166 -8.47 11.67 -1.23
CA ILE A 166 -7.47 10.89 -1.97
C ILE A 166 -8.09 9.58 -2.46
N MET A 167 -8.83 8.87 -1.61
CA MET A 167 -9.48 7.60 -1.97
C MET A 167 -10.58 7.81 -3.01
N MET A 168 -11.45 8.79 -2.81
CA MET A 168 -12.54 9.07 -3.75
C MET A 168 -11.98 9.43 -5.14
N GLN A 169 -11.03 10.36 -5.19
CA GLN A 169 -10.43 10.80 -6.44
C GLN A 169 -9.66 9.67 -7.14
N GLY A 170 -8.86 8.91 -6.38
CA GLY A 170 -8.11 7.77 -6.90
C GLY A 170 -9.02 6.71 -7.51
N MET A 171 -10.13 6.37 -6.83
CA MET A 171 -11.13 5.43 -7.34
C MET A 171 -11.82 5.94 -8.60
N ILE A 172 -12.21 7.24 -8.63
CA ILE A 172 -12.87 7.85 -9.78
C ILE A 172 -11.96 7.82 -11.01
N VAL A 173 -10.73 8.32 -10.87
CA VAL A 173 -9.79 8.42 -11.99
C VAL A 173 -9.31 7.03 -12.44
N GLY A 174 -8.91 6.17 -11.49
CA GLY A 174 -8.35 4.87 -11.81
C GLY A 174 -9.36 3.90 -12.44
N ASN A 175 -10.66 4.03 -12.10
CA ASN A 175 -11.73 3.22 -12.68
C ASN A 175 -12.54 3.97 -13.76
N LYS A 176 -12.18 5.21 -14.11
CA LYS A 176 -12.84 6.04 -15.10
C LYS A 176 -14.34 6.18 -14.84
N LEU A 177 -14.70 6.45 -13.58
CA LEU A 177 -16.10 6.58 -13.18
C LEU A 177 -16.69 7.90 -13.69
N ASP A 178 -17.92 7.83 -14.23
CA ASP A 178 -18.70 9.00 -14.59
C ASP A 178 -19.55 9.48 -13.38
N VAL A 179 -18.86 10.06 -12.40
CA VAL A 179 -19.46 10.62 -11.18
C VAL A 179 -18.94 12.02 -10.92
N ASP A 180 -19.80 12.86 -10.39
CA ASP A 180 -19.47 14.24 -10.04
C ASP A 180 -19.00 14.33 -8.57
N MET A 181 -17.70 14.42 -8.39
CA MET A 181 -17.09 14.49 -7.06
C MET A 181 -17.49 15.74 -6.27
N SER A 182 -17.83 16.85 -6.96
CA SER A 182 -18.28 18.08 -6.32
C SER A 182 -19.59 17.91 -5.54
N LYS A 183 -20.41 16.94 -5.93
CA LYS A 183 -21.64 16.61 -5.24
C LYS A 183 -21.42 15.80 -3.96
N MET A 184 -20.32 15.04 -3.90
CA MET A 184 -20.02 14.14 -2.77
C MET A 184 -19.20 14.79 -1.66
N MET A 185 -18.40 15.80 -1.98
CA MET A 185 -17.56 16.51 -1.01
C MET A 185 -18.25 17.72 -0.43
N SER A 186 -17.77 18.18 0.74
CA SER A 186 -18.14 19.50 1.24
C SER A 186 -17.63 20.58 0.29
N PRO A 187 -18.33 21.72 0.12
CA PRO A 187 -17.90 22.79 -0.78
C PRO A 187 -16.49 23.31 -0.49
N SER A 188 -16.13 23.40 0.80
CA SER A 188 -14.81 23.85 1.23
C SER A 188 -13.71 22.87 0.80
N LEU A 189 -13.91 21.57 1.01
CA LEU A 189 -12.92 20.55 0.64
C LEU A 189 -12.77 20.49 -0.89
N TYR A 190 -13.88 20.50 -1.63
CA TYR A 190 -13.83 20.44 -3.08
C TYR A 190 -13.15 21.67 -3.70
N ALA A 191 -13.44 22.87 -3.20
CA ALA A 191 -12.84 24.11 -3.70
C ALA A 191 -11.31 24.15 -3.51
N ASN A 192 -10.77 23.44 -2.53
CA ASN A 192 -9.35 23.39 -2.22
C ASN A 192 -8.64 22.10 -2.66
N LEU A 193 -9.35 21.19 -3.32
CA LEU A 193 -8.81 19.88 -3.67
C LEU A 193 -7.53 19.97 -4.51
N ASP A 194 -7.52 20.83 -5.53
CA ASP A 194 -6.36 20.99 -6.42
C ASP A 194 -5.17 21.58 -5.67
N GLU A 195 -5.40 22.55 -4.78
CA GLU A 195 -4.34 23.17 -4.00
C GLU A 195 -3.81 22.23 -2.91
N TRP A 196 -4.69 21.61 -2.14
CA TRP A 196 -4.28 20.82 -0.98
C TRP A 196 -3.79 19.42 -1.34
N VAL A 197 -4.46 18.75 -2.29
CA VAL A 197 -4.18 17.36 -2.63
C VAL A 197 -3.42 17.24 -3.95
N ASN A 198 -3.94 17.83 -5.04
CA ASN A 198 -3.41 17.59 -6.38
C ASN A 198 -2.11 18.32 -6.65
N SER A 199 -1.83 19.41 -5.95
CA SER A 199 -0.55 20.15 -6.05
C SER A 199 0.66 19.31 -5.63
N LYS A 200 0.46 18.24 -4.85
CA LYS A 200 1.51 17.40 -4.27
C LYS A 200 2.53 18.17 -3.42
N ARG A 201 2.15 19.33 -2.89
CA ARG A 201 3.03 20.18 -2.05
C ARG A 201 2.94 19.86 -0.57
N TYR A 202 1.79 19.35 -0.11
CA TYR A 202 1.50 19.14 1.30
C TYR A 202 1.55 17.65 1.67
N THR A 203 2.16 17.35 2.81
CA THR A 203 2.14 16.00 3.40
C THR A 203 0.73 15.67 3.90
N THR A 204 0.46 14.40 4.18
CA THR A 204 -0.83 13.97 4.76
C THR A 204 -1.18 14.79 6.00
N SER A 205 -0.23 14.95 6.94
CA SER A 205 -0.45 15.74 8.17
C SER A 205 -0.72 17.21 7.90
N GLN A 206 -0.12 17.81 6.87
CA GLN A 206 -0.38 19.19 6.50
C GLN A 206 -1.77 19.34 5.87
N ILE A 207 -2.19 18.40 5.03
CA ILE A 207 -3.55 18.39 4.46
C ILE A 207 -4.58 18.22 5.57
N ASP A 208 -4.36 17.31 6.52
CA ASP A 208 -5.25 17.11 7.67
C ASP A 208 -5.40 18.39 8.50
N ALA A 209 -4.29 19.12 8.71
CA ALA A 209 -4.31 20.40 9.39
C ALA A 209 -5.08 21.49 8.60
N LEU A 210 -4.98 21.51 7.25
CA LEU A 210 -5.73 22.41 6.39
C LEU A 210 -7.23 22.07 6.37
N ILE A 211 -7.59 20.80 6.39
CA ILE A 211 -8.99 20.33 6.52
C ILE A 211 -9.55 20.74 7.89
N GLY A 212 -8.79 20.56 8.96
CA GLY A 212 -9.14 21.03 10.31
C GLY A 212 -10.30 20.26 10.98
N SER A 213 -10.73 19.14 10.44
CA SER A 213 -11.80 18.31 11.02
C SER A 213 -11.51 16.81 10.81
N ASN A 214 -11.83 16.02 11.83
CA ASN A 214 -11.84 14.56 11.79
C ASN A 214 -13.24 13.98 11.59
N THR A 215 -14.26 14.84 11.50
CA THR A 215 -15.67 14.46 11.34
C THR A 215 -15.97 14.25 9.86
N THR A 216 -16.37 13.05 9.48
CA THR A 216 -16.59 12.71 8.06
C THR A 216 -17.70 13.56 7.41
N SER A 217 -18.74 13.95 8.15
CA SER A 217 -19.80 14.84 7.65
C SER A 217 -19.35 16.30 7.44
N ASP A 218 -18.17 16.70 7.91
CA ASP A 218 -17.56 17.99 7.55
C ASP A 218 -16.76 17.90 6.24
N LEU A 219 -16.35 16.69 5.86
CA LEU A 219 -15.60 16.40 4.63
C LEU A 219 -16.54 16.08 3.46
N LEU A 220 -17.62 15.39 3.74
CA LEU A 220 -18.59 14.91 2.75
C LEU A 220 -19.88 15.72 2.81
N SER A 221 -20.52 15.87 1.64
CA SER A 221 -21.89 16.38 1.54
C SER A 221 -22.90 15.33 2.02
N SER A 222 -24.18 15.73 2.12
CA SER A 222 -25.27 14.76 2.37
C SER A 222 -25.34 13.65 1.32
N ILE A 223 -24.99 13.95 0.05
CA ILE A 223 -24.92 12.94 -1.02
C ILE A 223 -23.72 12.01 -0.78
N GLY A 224 -22.57 12.55 -0.39
CA GLY A 224 -21.38 11.75 -0.09
C GLY A 224 -21.57 10.82 1.13
N MET A 225 -22.39 11.22 2.09
CA MET A 225 -22.75 10.40 3.25
C MET A 225 -23.87 9.38 2.94
N ASP A 226 -24.62 9.57 1.86
CA ASP A 226 -25.73 8.68 1.47
C ASP A 226 -25.24 7.53 0.58
N ARG A 227 -25.14 6.33 1.19
CA ARG A 227 -24.70 5.11 0.50
C ARG A 227 -25.63 4.68 -0.65
N THR A 228 -26.83 5.22 -0.73
CA THR A 228 -27.83 4.91 -1.75
C THR A 228 -27.83 5.91 -2.91
N SER A 229 -27.13 7.03 -2.76
CA SER A 229 -26.95 7.99 -3.84
C SER A 229 -26.26 7.34 -5.06
N ARG A 230 -26.54 7.83 -6.26
CA ARG A 230 -25.95 7.31 -7.50
C ARG A 230 -24.43 7.38 -7.43
N GLU A 231 -23.90 8.52 -7.05
CA GLU A 231 -22.47 8.82 -7.01
C GLU A 231 -21.73 7.87 -6.06
N VAL A 232 -22.24 7.70 -4.84
CA VAL A 232 -21.63 6.79 -3.85
C VAL A 232 -21.81 5.32 -4.24
N SER A 233 -22.93 4.96 -4.85
CA SER A 233 -23.17 3.59 -5.34
C SER A 233 -22.15 3.18 -6.42
N GLU A 234 -21.82 4.06 -7.36
CA GLU A 234 -20.80 3.79 -8.38
C GLU A 234 -19.38 3.70 -7.74
N LEU A 235 -19.09 4.59 -6.80
CA LEU A 235 -17.84 4.55 -6.02
C LEU A 235 -17.71 3.24 -5.23
N TYR A 236 -18.78 2.76 -4.61
CA TYR A 236 -18.80 1.49 -3.87
C TYR A 236 -18.59 0.27 -4.77
N LYS A 237 -19.14 0.28 -5.98
CA LYS A 237 -18.84 -0.79 -6.96
C LYS A 237 -17.36 -0.84 -7.28
N ALA A 238 -16.73 0.32 -7.53
CA ALA A 238 -15.31 0.41 -7.79
C ALA A 238 -14.48 -0.04 -6.56
N MET A 239 -14.81 0.41 -5.36
CA MET A 239 -14.14 -0.02 -4.12
C MET A 239 -14.25 -1.54 -3.92
N THR A 240 -15.42 -2.12 -4.20
CA THR A 240 -15.64 -3.58 -4.11
C THR A 240 -14.75 -4.32 -5.11
N GLN A 241 -14.70 -3.86 -6.35
CA GLN A 241 -13.86 -4.46 -7.40
C GLN A 241 -12.36 -4.36 -7.08
N ASN A 242 -11.95 -3.32 -6.37
CA ASN A 242 -10.57 -3.11 -5.93
C ASN A 242 -10.26 -3.69 -4.55
N SER A 243 -11.22 -4.34 -3.89
CA SER A 243 -10.96 -5.07 -2.64
C SER A 243 -10.35 -6.43 -2.96
N ILE A 244 -9.09 -6.65 -2.58
CA ILE A 244 -8.36 -7.91 -2.89
C ILE A 244 -9.09 -9.14 -2.33
N LEU A 245 -9.92 -8.97 -1.31
CA LEU A 245 -10.72 -10.04 -0.72
C LEU A 245 -11.88 -10.50 -1.61
N THR A 246 -12.25 -9.75 -2.65
CA THR A 246 -13.26 -10.17 -3.62
C THR A 246 -12.69 -11.03 -4.74
N TYR A 247 -11.37 -11.07 -4.88
CA TYR A 247 -10.72 -11.83 -5.93
C TYR A 247 -10.90 -13.35 -5.70
N SER A 248 -11.08 -14.08 -6.82
CA SER A 248 -11.15 -15.56 -6.80
C SER A 248 -9.72 -16.13 -6.71
N TRP A 249 -9.04 -15.83 -5.60
CA TRP A 249 -7.65 -16.16 -5.38
C TRP A 249 -7.39 -16.45 -3.90
N LYS A 250 -6.37 -17.25 -3.65
CA LYS A 250 -5.84 -17.59 -2.32
C LYS A 250 -4.32 -17.56 -2.41
N PRO A 251 -3.62 -16.85 -1.50
CA PRO A 251 -2.16 -16.78 -1.44
C PRO A 251 -1.52 -18.17 -1.45
N GLN A 252 -0.53 -18.37 -2.31
CA GLN A 252 0.22 -19.64 -2.42
C GLN A 252 1.56 -19.54 -1.69
N ALA A 253 2.33 -18.47 -1.93
CA ALA A 253 3.54 -18.22 -1.17
C ALA A 253 3.24 -17.88 0.30
N PRO A 254 4.18 -18.15 1.23
CA PRO A 254 4.00 -17.83 2.65
C PRO A 254 3.74 -16.34 2.86
N VAL A 255 2.76 -16.01 3.71
CA VAL A 255 2.39 -14.63 4.04
C VAL A 255 2.48 -14.41 5.55
N PHE A 256 2.98 -13.26 5.95
CA PHE A 256 2.85 -12.72 7.29
C PHE A 256 1.96 -11.49 7.25
N ILE A 257 0.84 -11.54 7.97
CA ILE A 257 -0.09 -10.41 8.11
C ILE A 257 -0.05 -9.91 9.55
N MET A 258 0.25 -8.63 9.72
CA MET A 258 0.16 -7.94 11.00
C MET A 258 -0.90 -6.85 10.96
N HIS A 259 -1.76 -6.78 12.00
CA HIS A 259 -2.74 -5.71 12.13
C HIS A 259 -3.02 -5.40 13.61
N SER A 260 -3.08 -4.11 13.94
CA SER A 260 -3.44 -3.69 15.28
C SER A 260 -4.96 -3.70 15.49
N ILE A 261 -5.40 -4.20 16.64
CA ILE A 261 -6.80 -4.09 17.07
C ILE A 261 -7.15 -2.62 17.34
N ASP A 262 -6.15 -1.82 17.70
CA ASP A 262 -6.29 -0.39 18.04
C ASP A 262 -6.08 0.51 16.80
N ASP A 263 -6.05 -0.05 15.57
CA ASP A 263 -5.81 0.71 14.36
C ASP A 263 -6.94 1.73 14.15
N ASP A 264 -6.57 2.99 14.16
CA ASP A 264 -7.47 4.15 14.08
C ASP A 264 -7.66 4.68 12.66
N VAL A 265 -6.95 4.11 11.66
CA VAL A 265 -7.06 4.47 10.24
C VAL A 265 -7.70 3.35 9.43
N VAL A 266 -7.10 2.15 9.48
CA VAL A 266 -7.60 0.97 8.75
C VAL A 266 -8.32 0.03 9.72
N PRO A 267 -9.65 -0.16 9.57
CA PRO A 267 -10.42 -0.98 10.50
C PRO A 267 -9.85 -2.40 10.63
N TYR A 268 -9.76 -2.90 11.87
CA TYR A 268 -9.30 -4.24 12.19
C TYR A 268 -10.08 -5.35 11.45
N GLU A 269 -11.31 -5.06 11.08
CA GLU A 269 -12.16 -5.92 10.25
C GLU A 269 -11.48 -6.32 8.93
N ASN A 270 -10.59 -5.51 8.39
CA ASN A 270 -9.78 -5.89 7.21
C ASN A 270 -8.98 -7.17 7.45
N ALA A 271 -8.32 -7.27 8.60
CA ALA A 271 -7.54 -8.45 8.96
C ALA A 271 -8.41 -9.67 9.28
N THR A 272 -9.54 -9.49 9.97
CA THR A 272 -10.46 -10.59 10.29
C THR A 272 -11.16 -11.13 9.05
N ARG A 273 -11.54 -10.28 8.11
CA ARG A 273 -12.10 -10.68 6.81
C ARG A 273 -11.04 -11.40 5.97
N ALA A 274 -9.79 -10.90 5.93
CA ALA A 274 -8.68 -11.57 5.27
C ALA A 274 -8.46 -12.98 5.84
N LYS A 275 -8.45 -13.12 7.17
CA LYS A 275 -8.31 -14.41 7.85
C LYS A 275 -9.43 -15.40 7.48
N SER A 276 -10.65 -14.91 7.37
CA SER A 276 -11.80 -15.73 6.94
C SER A 276 -11.71 -16.10 5.46
N LYS A 277 -11.40 -15.13 4.58
CA LYS A 277 -11.33 -15.35 3.12
C LYS A 277 -10.23 -16.32 2.72
N TRP A 278 -9.07 -16.20 3.33
CA TRP A 278 -7.88 -17.00 2.99
C TRP A 278 -7.65 -18.18 3.95
N GLN A 279 -8.70 -18.70 4.55
CA GLN A 279 -8.62 -19.87 5.41
C GLN A 279 -7.95 -21.04 4.67
N GLY A 280 -6.96 -21.68 5.33
CA GLY A 280 -6.19 -22.78 4.76
C GLY A 280 -5.06 -22.35 3.81
N ALA A 281 -4.80 -21.05 3.60
CA ALA A 281 -3.56 -20.56 3.00
C ALA A 281 -2.42 -20.56 4.03
N ASN A 282 -1.17 -20.56 3.56
CA ASN A 282 0.01 -20.47 4.42
C ASN A 282 0.21 -19.03 4.91
N ILE A 283 -0.60 -18.60 5.87
CA ILE A 283 -0.58 -17.25 6.42
C ILE A 283 -0.39 -17.29 7.93
N GLN A 284 0.66 -16.62 8.38
CA GLN A 284 0.90 -16.33 9.79
C GLN A 284 0.26 -14.97 10.11
N TYR A 285 -0.69 -14.96 11.06
CA TYR A 285 -1.35 -13.75 11.53
C TYR A 285 -0.77 -13.29 12.86
N ASN A 286 -0.35 -12.04 12.93
CA ASN A 286 0.03 -11.35 14.16
C ASN A 286 -0.98 -10.23 14.43
N LEU A 287 -2.03 -10.56 15.18
CA LEU A 287 -3.17 -9.70 15.47
C LEU A 287 -3.18 -9.38 16.96
N GLY A 288 -3.13 -8.10 17.34
CA GLY A 288 -3.03 -7.71 18.74
C GLY A 288 -3.10 -6.21 18.98
N HIS A 289 -2.93 -5.79 20.21
CA HIS A 289 -2.90 -4.40 20.61
C HIS A 289 -1.49 -3.82 20.40
N PHE A 290 -1.28 -3.16 19.26
CA PHE A 290 0.01 -2.56 18.88
C PHE A 290 -0.01 -1.04 18.90
N GLY A 291 -1.13 -0.44 19.38
CA GLY A 291 -1.45 0.97 19.31
C GLY A 291 -2.05 1.38 17.97
N GLY A 292 -2.29 2.68 17.78
CA GLY A 292 -2.83 3.23 16.55
C GLY A 292 -1.95 2.95 15.32
N HIS A 293 -2.47 3.25 14.15
CA HIS A 293 -1.90 2.90 12.84
C HIS A 293 -0.40 3.17 12.69
N VAL A 294 0.05 4.37 13.08
CA VAL A 294 1.48 4.77 12.97
C VAL A 294 2.37 4.00 13.94
N LYS A 295 1.91 3.74 15.18
CA LYS A 295 2.68 2.94 16.15
C LYS A 295 2.79 1.49 15.68
N ALA A 296 1.71 0.95 15.13
CA ALA A 296 1.68 -0.40 14.56
C ALA A 296 2.63 -0.53 13.36
N PHE A 297 2.80 0.51 12.53
CA PHE A 297 3.81 0.53 11.46
C PHE A 297 5.24 0.35 12.00
N ILE A 298 5.62 1.10 13.02
CA ILE A 298 6.95 0.95 13.62
C ILE A 298 7.14 -0.48 14.14
N ARG A 299 6.12 -1.03 14.81
CA ARG A 299 6.14 -2.42 15.30
C ARG A 299 6.25 -3.42 14.17
N PHE A 300 5.56 -3.17 13.04
CA PHE A 300 5.62 -4.01 11.85
C PHE A 300 7.06 -4.10 11.30
N ILE A 301 7.75 -2.96 11.13
CA ILE A 301 9.14 -2.92 10.64
C ILE A 301 10.06 -3.76 11.53
N TYR A 302 10.00 -3.57 12.87
CA TYR A 302 10.81 -4.37 13.80
C TYR A 302 10.47 -5.87 13.75
N THR A 303 9.19 -6.20 13.58
CA THR A 303 8.78 -7.60 13.47
C THR A 303 9.30 -8.23 12.18
N VAL A 304 9.19 -7.54 11.06
CA VAL A 304 9.75 -8.00 9.77
C VAL A 304 11.27 -8.19 9.88
N GLN A 305 11.97 -7.21 10.45
CA GLN A 305 13.43 -7.32 10.68
C GLN A 305 13.78 -8.57 11.49
N THR A 306 13.04 -8.84 12.56
CA THR A 306 13.25 -10.03 13.40
C THR A 306 13.01 -11.33 12.64
N LEU A 307 11.92 -11.36 11.83
CA LEU A 307 11.60 -12.54 11.01
C LEU A 307 12.68 -12.80 9.96
N LEU A 308 13.17 -11.77 9.30
CA LEU A 308 14.25 -11.88 8.31
C LEU A 308 15.55 -12.42 8.96
N ILE A 309 15.93 -11.91 10.14
CA ILE A 309 17.11 -12.39 10.87
C ILE A 309 16.96 -13.88 11.28
N ASN A 310 15.77 -14.29 11.70
CA ASN A 310 15.54 -15.69 12.09
C ASN A 310 15.58 -16.62 10.86
N GLU A 311 15.00 -16.22 9.71
CA GLU A 311 15.08 -17.00 8.48
C GLU A 311 16.53 -17.17 7.99
N GLU A 312 17.36 -16.13 8.13
CA GLU A 312 18.78 -16.21 7.81
C GLU A 312 19.51 -17.24 8.67
N LYS A 313 19.28 -17.22 10.00
CA LYS A 313 19.88 -18.20 10.91
C LYS A 313 19.48 -19.64 10.56
N GLU A 314 18.22 -19.84 10.18
CA GLU A 314 17.72 -21.12 9.72
C GLU A 314 18.41 -21.58 8.42
N GLU A 315 18.62 -20.70 7.46
CA GLU A 315 19.30 -20.99 6.18
C GLU A 315 20.79 -21.28 6.39
N GLU A 316 21.45 -20.60 7.31
CA GLU A 316 22.86 -20.80 7.66
C GLU A 316 23.09 -22.05 8.56
N GLY A 317 22.03 -22.71 9.02
CA GLY A 317 22.10 -23.88 9.91
C GLY A 317 22.55 -23.52 11.34
N ASN A 318 22.54 -22.25 11.69
CA ASN A 318 22.90 -21.74 13.02
C ASN A 318 21.66 -21.75 13.92
N TYR A 319 21.33 -22.91 14.48
CA TYR A 319 20.35 -22.99 15.57
C TYR A 319 21.09 -22.70 16.88
N ASP A 320 20.82 -21.55 17.49
CA ASP A 320 21.13 -21.34 18.91
C ASP A 320 20.17 -22.23 19.73
N PHE A 321 20.69 -23.35 20.28
CA PHE A 321 19.98 -24.25 21.21
C PHE A 321 19.92 -23.62 22.61
#